data_3bdd057928964d657b2b8eb50677d759
#
_entry.id   3bdd057928964d657b2b8eb50677d759
#
_cell.length_a   1.000
_cell.length_b   1.000
_cell.length_c   1.000
_cell.angle_alpha   90.00
_cell.angle_beta   90.00
_cell.angle_gamma   90.00
#
_symmetry.space_group_name_H-M   'P 1'
#
loop_
_entity.id
_entity.type
_entity.pdbx_description
1 polymer ?
#
loop_
_entity_poly.entity_id
_entity_poly.type
_entity_poly.pdbx_seq_one_letter_code
_entity_poly.pdbx_strand_id
1 'polypeptide(L)'
;TDTADRTTALYRHISNAKTVEPISYNAMMQRLSHGEQDELLEDAVRLHREIARNHDLIIVEGVVPNGRDSFVDELNASLAQALDAKVVIVSNADIRHPVQTAEKVENQIRNFGGASSTRLSSILFMRTKGLPEESAQIPVTIDPELRLTVETEQFVQVIQKTHPYIGSDKLPVIGLVPFSKTLSVPRM
;
A
#
# COMPACT_ATOMS: atom_id res chain seq x y z
N THR A 1 -2.64 -7.70 25.68
CA THR A 1 -2.96 -6.27 25.48
C THR A 1 -2.90 -6.00 24.01
N ASP A 2 -4.06 -5.88 23.39
CA ASP A 2 -4.20 -5.42 22.00
C ASP A 2 -3.58 -4.03 21.94
N THR A 3 -2.41 -3.92 21.33
CA THR A 3 -1.80 -2.62 21.06
C THR A 3 -2.69 -1.92 20.06
N ALA A 4 -3.22 -0.75 20.44
CA ALA A 4 -4.02 0.06 19.56
C ALA A 4 -3.32 0.19 18.20
N ASP A 5 -4.06 -0.03 17.11
CA ASP A 5 -3.51 0.07 15.78
C ASP A 5 -2.93 1.47 15.55
N ARG A 6 -1.62 1.50 15.27
CA ARG A 6 -0.85 2.75 15.16
C ARG A 6 -1.33 3.61 13.99
N THR A 7 -1.73 2.98 12.90
CA THR A 7 -2.19 3.69 11.71
C THR A 7 -3.50 4.41 12.01
N THR A 8 -4.46 3.71 12.62
CA THR A 8 -5.74 4.29 13.05
C THR A 8 -5.55 5.41 14.09
N ALA A 9 -4.65 5.21 15.07
CA ALA A 9 -4.33 6.22 16.06
C ALA A 9 -3.71 7.47 15.42
N LEU A 10 -2.80 7.30 14.44
CA LEU A 10 -2.18 8.39 13.71
C LEU A 10 -3.22 9.16 12.89
N TYR A 11 -4.08 8.47 12.14
CA TYR A 11 -5.15 9.11 11.37
C TYR A 11 -6.09 9.93 12.24
N ARG A 12 -6.48 9.43 13.41
CA ARG A 12 -7.30 10.17 14.39
C ARG A 12 -6.61 11.45 14.87
N HIS A 13 -5.28 11.44 14.93
CA HIS A 13 -4.50 12.57 15.43
C HIS A 13 -4.20 13.64 14.38
N ILE A 14 -3.95 13.24 13.13
CA ILE A 14 -3.47 14.16 12.06
C ILE A 14 -4.57 14.59 11.10
N SER A 15 -5.71 13.95 11.09
CA SER A 15 -6.80 14.25 10.17
C SER A 15 -8.15 14.31 10.90
N ASN A 16 -9.09 15.06 10.34
CA ASN A 16 -10.50 15.01 10.76
C ASN A 16 -11.22 13.79 10.16
N ALA A 17 -10.49 12.84 9.59
CA ALA A 17 -11.07 11.65 8.99
C ALA A 17 -11.73 10.78 10.06
N LYS A 18 -12.94 10.36 9.78
CA LYS A 18 -13.65 9.43 10.65
C LYS A 18 -13.06 8.04 10.44
N THR A 19 -12.50 7.48 11.51
CA THR A 19 -11.98 6.12 11.52
C THR A 19 -12.91 5.19 12.28
N VAL A 20 -13.02 3.94 11.84
CA VAL A 20 -13.64 2.86 12.62
C VAL A 20 -12.57 2.10 13.37
N GLU A 21 -12.99 1.29 14.32
CA GLU A 21 -12.07 0.37 15.00
C GLU A 21 -11.63 -0.71 14.02
N PRO A 22 -10.32 -0.90 13.81
CA PRO A 22 -9.81 -1.90 12.88
C PRO A 22 -10.04 -3.31 13.41
N ILE A 23 -10.12 -4.28 12.49
CA ILE A 23 -10.06 -5.70 12.86
C ILE A 23 -8.61 -5.97 13.30
N SER A 24 -8.41 -6.38 14.55
CA SER A 24 -7.06 -6.61 15.05
C SER A 24 -6.41 -7.82 14.37
N TYR A 25 -5.07 -7.80 14.24
CA TYR A 25 -4.31 -8.90 13.65
C TYR A 25 -4.59 -10.23 14.39
N ASN A 26 -4.67 -10.20 15.71
CA ASN A 26 -4.95 -11.39 16.51
C ASN A 26 -6.35 -11.95 16.25
N ALA A 27 -7.37 -11.09 16.18
CA ALA A 27 -8.74 -11.50 15.85
C ALA A 27 -8.83 -12.08 14.44
N MET A 28 -8.14 -11.47 13.47
CA MET A 28 -8.03 -11.99 12.12
C MET A 28 -7.39 -13.38 12.10
N MET A 29 -6.24 -13.54 12.74
CA MET A 29 -5.52 -14.83 12.81
C MET A 29 -6.34 -15.93 13.47
N GLN A 30 -7.05 -15.59 14.54
CA GLN A 30 -7.94 -16.53 15.22
C GLN A 30 -9.03 -17.04 14.27
N ARG A 31 -9.71 -16.15 13.55
CA ARG A 31 -10.75 -16.54 12.59
C ARG A 31 -10.21 -17.39 11.44
N LEU A 32 -9.08 -16.99 10.86
CA LEU A 32 -8.44 -17.75 9.79
C LEU A 32 -8.04 -19.16 10.23
N SER A 33 -7.57 -19.32 11.48
CA SER A 33 -7.23 -20.64 12.04
C SER A 33 -8.45 -21.53 12.25
N HIS A 34 -9.65 -20.96 12.36
CA HIS A 34 -10.93 -21.69 12.44
C HIS A 34 -11.60 -21.88 11.08
N GLY A 35 -11.01 -21.36 9.99
CA GLY A 35 -11.60 -21.45 8.64
C GLY A 35 -12.72 -20.42 8.39
N GLU A 36 -12.82 -19.38 9.21
CA GLU A 36 -13.85 -18.34 9.18
C GLU A 36 -13.43 -17.15 8.28
N GLN A 37 -12.84 -17.44 7.10
CA GLN A 37 -12.38 -16.39 6.20
C GLN A 37 -13.56 -15.61 5.60
N ASP A 38 -14.65 -16.29 5.26
CA ASP A 38 -15.82 -15.67 4.64
C ASP A 38 -16.49 -14.70 5.63
N GLU A 39 -16.64 -15.10 6.89
CA GLU A 39 -17.18 -14.25 7.94
C GLU A 39 -16.30 -13.01 8.20
N LEU A 40 -14.97 -13.18 8.10
CA LEU A 40 -14.03 -12.07 8.21
C LEU A 40 -14.22 -11.05 7.08
N LEU A 41 -14.41 -11.52 5.84
CA LEU A 41 -14.68 -10.67 4.68
C LEU A 41 -16.05 -10.00 4.78
N GLU A 42 -17.08 -10.70 5.25
CA GLU A 42 -18.40 -10.13 5.51
C GLU A 42 -18.35 -8.99 6.54
N ASP A 43 -17.61 -9.16 7.62
CA ASP A 43 -17.40 -8.11 8.62
C ASP A 43 -16.71 -6.89 8.01
N ALA A 44 -15.68 -7.09 7.19
CA ALA A 44 -15.00 -6.00 6.49
C ALA A 44 -15.95 -5.24 5.53
N VAL A 45 -16.78 -5.96 4.78
CA VAL A 45 -17.81 -5.38 3.91
C VAL A 45 -18.85 -4.59 4.73
N ARG A 46 -19.26 -5.11 5.88
CA ARG A 46 -20.18 -4.43 6.77
C ARG A 46 -19.62 -3.12 7.30
N LEU A 47 -18.38 -3.13 7.79
CA LEU A 47 -17.66 -1.93 8.24
C LEU A 47 -17.50 -0.90 7.10
N HIS A 48 -17.12 -1.35 5.92
CA HIS A 48 -17.01 -0.49 4.74
C HIS A 48 -18.35 0.18 4.42
N ARG A 49 -19.46 -0.56 4.38
CA ARG A 49 -20.80 -0.02 4.09
C ARG A 49 -21.25 1.00 5.15
N GLU A 50 -20.90 0.80 6.40
CA GLU A 50 -21.21 1.74 7.48
C GLU A 50 -20.53 3.09 7.25
N ILE A 51 -19.25 3.08 6.86
CA ILE A 51 -18.48 4.30 6.59
C ILE A 51 -18.93 4.95 5.28
N ALA A 52 -19.20 4.16 4.24
CA ALA A 52 -19.48 4.63 2.89
C ALA A 52 -20.72 5.54 2.82
N ARG A 53 -21.65 5.43 3.75
CA ARG A 53 -22.87 6.26 3.76
C ARG A 53 -22.61 7.76 3.84
N ASN A 54 -21.47 8.16 4.37
CA ASN A 54 -21.17 9.56 4.69
C ASN A 54 -19.81 10.04 4.17
N HIS A 55 -19.18 9.28 3.25
CA HIS A 55 -17.83 9.60 2.76
C HIS A 55 -17.73 9.33 1.27
N ASP A 56 -17.14 10.28 0.53
CA ASP A 56 -16.91 10.17 -0.91
C ASP A 56 -15.72 9.29 -1.23
N LEU A 57 -14.78 9.15 -0.28
CA LEU A 57 -13.58 8.34 -0.40
C LEU A 57 -13.35 7.52 0.87
N ILE A 58 -13.07 6.24 0.69
CA ILE A 58 -12.68 5.34 1.77
C ILE A 58 -11.31 4.76 1.42
N ILE A 59 -10.39 4.86 2.35
CA ILE A 59 -9.08 4.22 2.26
C ILE A 59 -9.08 3.01 3.19
N VAL A 60 -8.79 1.85 2.64
CA VAL A 60 -8.68 0.59 3.38
C VAL A 60 -7.22 0.17 3.37
N GLU A 61 -6.63 0.03 4.54
CA GLU A 61 -5.30 -0.56 4.70
C GLU A 61 -5.44 -2.07 4.82
N GLY A 62 -4.78 -2.80 3.91
CA GLY A 62 -4.68 -4.25 3.97
C GLY A 62 -3.66 -4.72 5.01
N VAL A 63 -3.60 -6.01 5.22
CA VAL A 63 -2.60 -6.62 6.11
C VAL A 63 -1.22 -6.52 5.46
N VAL A 64 -0.22 -6.07 6.22
CA VAL A 64 1.16 -5.98 5.71
C VAL A 64 1.82 -7.34 5.76
N PRO A 65 2.27 -7.90 4.61
CA PRO A 65 2.96 -9.18 4.58
C PRO A 65 4.27 -9.11 5.39
N ASN A 66 4.48 -10.05 6.29
CA ASN A 66 5.71 -10.13 7.09
C ASN A 66 6.75 -11.11 6.50
N GLY A 67 6.46 -11.68 5.32
CA GLY A 67 7.32 -12.62 4.60
C GLY A 67 7.25 -14.07 5.09
N ARG A 68 6.44 -14.34 6.11
CA ARG A 68 6.20 -15.72 6.64
C ARG A 68 4.79 -16.22 6.36
N ASP A 69 3.86 -15.31 6.16
CA ASP A 69 2.43 -15.59 6.06
C ASP A 69 1.98 -15.43 4.60
N SER A 70 2.13 -16.49 3.80
CA SER A 70 1.76 -16.49 2.37
C SER A 70 0.26 -16.25 2.12
N PHE A 71 -0.59 -16.57 3.09
CA PHE A 71 -2.03 -16.35 3.02
C PHE A 71 -2.43 -14.85 3.04
N VAL A 72 -1.55 -13.97 3.54
CA VAL A 72 -1.84 -12.53 3.66
C VAL A 72 -2.08 -11.90 2.29
N ASP A 73 -1.30 -12.29 1.30
CA ASP A 73 -1.46 -11.78 -0.07
C ASP A 73 -2.80 -12.20 -0.68
N GLU A 74 -3.20 -13.46 -0.48
CA GLU A 74 -4.49 -13.99 -0.93
C GLU A 74 -5.67 -13.33 -0.19
N LEU A 75 -5.53 -13.12 1.12
CA LEU A 75 -6.53 -12.41 1.92
C LEU A 75 -6.72 -10.97 1.44
N ASN A 76 -5.63 -10.25 1.18
CA ASN A 76 -5.69 -8.88 0.66
C ASN A 76 -6.36 -8.83 -0.72
N ALA A 77 -6.09 -9.79 -1.59
CA ALA A 77 -6.74 -9.90 -2.90
C ALA A 77 -8.24 -10.16 -2.76
N SER A 78 -8.62 -11.09 -1.88
CA SER A 78 -10.02 -11.41 -1.57
C SER A 78 -10.75 -10.21 -0.97
N LEU A 79 -10.10 -9.47 -0.07
CA LEU A 79 -10.65 -8.24 0.52
C LEU A 79 -10.89 -7.16 -0.56
N ALA A 80 -9.90 -6.92 -1.41
CA ALA A 80 -10.05 -5.96 -2.52
C ALA A 80 -11.18 -6.35 -3.47
N GLN A 81 -11.39 -7.64 -3.68
CA GLN A 81 -12.50 -8.15 -4.49
C GLN A 81 -13.85 -7.96 -3.79
N ALA A 82 -13.95 -8.31 -2.51
CA ALA A 82 -15.20 -8.21 -1.74
C ALA A 82 -15.67 -6.75 -1.61
N LEU A 83 -14.73 -5.80 -1.54
CA LEU A 83 -15.01 -4.37 -1.43
C LEU A 83 -15.17 -3.68 -2.80
N ASP A 84 -14.94 -4.37 -3.91
CA ASP A 84 -14.80 -3.79 -5.25
C ASP A 84 -13.82 -2.61 -5.30
N ALA A 85 -12.75 -2.72 -4.53
CA ALA A 85 -11.80 -1.64 -4.32
C ALA A 85 -10.79 -1.51 -5.46
N LYS A 86 -10.35 -0.28 -5.71
CA LYS A 86 -9.12 -0.01 -6.48
C LYS A 86 -7.91 -0.21 -5.58
N VAL A 87 -6.87 -0.83 -6.12
CA VAL A 87 -5.68 -1.21 -5.36
C VAL A 87 -4.53 -0.28 -5.71
N VAL A 88 -3.97 0.35 -4.70
CA VAL A 88 -2.67 1.03 -4.77
C VAL A 88 -1.61 0.11 -4.16
N ILE A 89 -0.64 -0.29 -4.96
CA ILE A 89 0.49 -1.09 -4.44
C ILE A 89 1.46 -0.15 -3.76
N VAL A 90 1.72 -0.40 -2.47
CA VAL A 90 2.73 0.32 -1.70
C VAL A 90 3.93 -0.59 -1.49
N SER A 91 5.08 -0.24 -2.04
CA SER A 91 6.30 -1.05 -1.97
C SER A 91 7.52 -0.23 -1.58
N ASN A 92 8.49 -0.88 -0.93
CA ASN A 92 9.79 -0.26 -0.71
C ASN A 92 10.62 -0.34 -2.00
N ALA A 93 11.34 0.73 -2.32
CA ALA A 93 12.22 0.79 -3.47
C ALA A 93 13.69 1.01 -3.08
N ASP A 94 14.59 0.51 -3.91
CA ASP A 94 16.00 0.89 -3.93
C ASP A 94 16.38 1.27 -5.37
N ILE A 95 16.67 2.54 -5.62
CA ILE A 95 16.94 3.04 -6.97
C ILE A 95 18.24 2.50 -7.55
N ARG A 96 19.15 1.97 -6.71
CA ARG A 96 20.38 1.30 -7.13
C ARG A 96 20.15 -0.13 -7.64
N HIS A 97 18.98 -0.71 -7.31
CA HIS A 97 18.60 -2.07 -7.66
C HIS A 97 17.19 -2.10 -8.28
N PRO A 98 16.98 -1.42 -9.43
CA PRO A 98 15.65 -1.22 -10.02
C PRO A 98 15.00 -2.55 -10.46
N VAL A 99 15.78 -3.50 -10.97
CA VAL A 99 15.26 -4.81 -11.39
C VAL A 99 14.68 -5.59 -10.19
N GLN A 100 15.40 -5.65 -9.08
CA GLN A 100 14.91 -6.32 -7.87
C GLN A 100 13.66 -5.63 -7.30
N THR A 101 13.59 -4.30 -7.41
CA THR A 101 12.40 -3.54 -7.01
C THR A 101 11.21 -3.91 -7.91
N ALA A 102 11.44 -3.99 -9.23
CA ALA A 102 10.41 -4.37 -10.18
C ALA A 102 9.88 -5.79 -9.95
N GLU A 103 10.76 -6.77 -9.69
CA GLU A 103 10.38 -8.15 -9.38
C GLU A 103 9.50 -8.24 -8.13
N LYS A 104 9.80 -7.47 -7.09
CA LYS A 104 8.96 -7.40 -5.87
C LYS A 104 7.56 -6.86 -6.18
N VAL A 105 7.49 -5.79 -6.95
CA VAL A 105 6.21 -5.19 -7.35
C VAL A 105 5.45 -6.15 -8.26
N GLU A 106 6.12 -6.85 -9.18
CA GLU A 106 5.48 -7.84 -10.04
C GLU A 106 4.82 -8.96 -9.24
N ASN A 107 5.50 -9.47 -8.21
CA ASN A 107 4.92 -10.47 -7.34
C ASN A 107 3.64 -9.96 -6.65
N GLN A 108 3.65 -8.72 -6.17
CA GLN A 108 2.45 -8.10 -5.62
C GLN A 108 1.34 -7.95 -6.67
N ILE A 109 1.67 -7.50 -7.88
CA ILE A 109 0.73 -7.35 -9.01
C ILE A 109 0.04 -8.69 -9.32
N ARG A 110 0.78 -9.80 -9.33
CA ARG A 110 0.24 -11.14 -9.61
C ARG A 110 -0.86 -11.54 -8.63
N ASN A 111 -0.73 -11.18 -7.35
CA ASN A 111 -1.72 -11.49 -6.32
C ASN A 111 -3.08 -10.81 -6.57
N PHE A 112 -3.09 -9.69 -7.30
CA PHE A 112 -4.30 -8.95 -7.67
C PHE A 112 -4.77 -9.21 -9.11
N GLY A 113 -4.37 -10.33 -9.72
CA GLY A 113 -4.82 -10.75 -11.06
C GLY A 113 -3.89 -10.34 -12.19
N GLY A 114 -2.67 -9.91 -11.89
CA GLY A 114 -1.63 -9.59 -12.88
C GLY A 114 -1.80 -8.19 -13.51
N ALA A 115 -0.95 -7.88 -14.48
CA ALA A 115 -0.89 -6.56 -15.14
C ALA A 115 -2.16 -6.17 -15.92
N SER A 116 -3.03 -7.15 -16.22
CA SER A 116 -4.33 -6.91 -16.90
C SER A 116 -5.47 -6.61 -15.91
N SER A 117 -5.23 -6.69 -14.63
CA SER A 117 -6.24 -6.46 -13.61
C SER A 117 -6.78 -5.03 -13.66
N THR A 118 -8.08 -4.90 -13.76
CA THR A 118 -8.76 -3.60 -13.71
C THR A 118 -8.85 -3.03 -12.30
N ARG A 119 -8.48 -3.80 -11.28
CA ARG A 119 -8.45 -3.34 -9.88
C ARG A 119 -7.19 -2.57 -9.56
N LEU A 120 -6.07 -2.91 -10.18
CA LEU A 120 -4.81 -2.18 -9.99
C LEU A 120 -4.95 -0.75 -10.53
N SER A 121 -4.62 0.22 -9.71
CA SER A 121 -4.76 1.65 -10.00
C SER A 121 -3.40 2.33 -10.16
N SER A 122 -2.49 2.09 -9.21
CA SER A 122 -1.20 2.77 -9.20
C SER A 122 -0.20 2.10 -8.26
N ILE A 123 1.05 2.57 -8.34
CA ILE A 123 2.15 2.15 -7.47
C ILE A 123 2.70 3.36 -6.74
N LEU A 124 2.90 3.22 -5.43
CA LEU A 124 3.59 4.18 -4.58
C LEU A 124 4.84 3.53 -3.99
N PHE A 125 5.99 4.09 -4.27
CA PHE A 125 7.22 3.65 -3.65
C PHE A 125 7.47 4.43 -2.36
N MET A 126 7.59 3.69 -1.26
CA MET A 126 7.87 4.23 0.06
C MET A 126 9.29 3.86 0.51
N ARG A 127 9.85 4.65 1.43
CA ARG A 127 11.17 4.41 2.01
C ARG A 127 12.24 4.15 0.94
N THR A 128 12.18 4.93 -0.14
CA THR A 128 13.08 4.78 -1.29
C THR A 128 14.50 5.06 -0.88
N LYS A 129 15.38 4.08 -1.10
CA LYS A 129 16.83 4.17 -0.84
C LYS A 129 17.55 4.62 -2.09
N GLY A 130 18.70 5.28 -1.88
CA GLY A 130 19.60 5.70 -2.97
C GLY A 130 19.25 7.06 -3.59
N LEU A 131 18.18 7.71 -3.15
CA LEU A 131 17.92 9.12 -3.50
C LEU A 131 18.96 10.02 -2.82
N PRO A 132 19.40 11.13 -3.47
CA PRO A 132 20.24 12.13 -2.85
C PRO A 132 19.63 12.69 -1.56
N GLU A 133 20.47 13.01 -0.57
CA GLU A 133 19.98 13.54 0.72
C GLU A 133 19.19 14.85 0.57
N GLU A 134 19.51 15.66 -0.43
CA GLU A 134 18.80 16.88 -0.76
C GLU A 134 17.34 16.64 -1.16
N SER A 135 17.04 15.50 -1.75
CA SER A 135 15.67 15.08 -2.09
C SER A 135 14.85 14.72 -0.84
N ALA A 136 15.50 14.48 0.29
CA ALA A 136 14.85 14.16 1.56
C ALA A 136 14.18 15.38 2.24
N GLN A 137 14.45 16.58 1.74
CA GLN A 137 13.90 17.85 2.28
C GLN A 137 12.65 18.34 1.53
N ILE A 138 12.14 17.58 0.56
CA ILE A 138 10.89 17.94 -0.10
C ILE A 138 9.78 17.84 0.97
N PRO A 139 9.15 18.99 1.34
CA PRO A 139 7.99 18.93 2.21
C PRO A 139 6.94 18.02 1.57
N VAL A 140 6.29 17.19 2.37
CA VAL A 140 5.13 16.39 1.92
C VAL A 140 3.95 17.37 1.75
N THR A 141 4.07 18.30 0.84
CA THR A 141 2.95 18.99 0.24
C THR A 141 2.48 18.05 -0.86
N ILE A 142 1.26 17.58 -0.75
CA ILE A 142 0.56 16.86 -1.82
C ILE A 142 0.31 17.92 -2.91
N ASP A 143 1.35 18.17 -3.69
CA ASP A 143 1.25 18.96 -4.90
C ASP A 143 0.94 17.99 -6.05
N PRO A 144 -0.22 18.09 -6.73
CA PRO A 144 -0.53 17.25 -7.88
C PRO A 144 0.48 17.41 -9.04
N GLU A 145 1.34 18.43 -8.99
CA GLU A 145 2.45 18.63 -9.92
C GLU A 145 3.80 18.10 -9.43
N LEU A 146 3.83 17.19 -8.46
CA LEU A 146 5.07 16.57 -7.98
C LEU A 146 5.80 15.91 -9.15
N ARG A 147 6.57 16.72 -9.87
CA ARG A 147 7.46 16.26 -10.94
C ARG A 147 8.48 15.36 -10.28
N LEU A 148 8.45 14.09 -10.68
CA LEU A 148 9.50 13.15 -10.35
C LEU A 148 10.84 13.79 -10.69
N THR A 149 11.81 13.69 -9.80
CA THR A 149 13.17 14.16 -10.10
C THR A 149 13.77 13.36 -11.25
N VAL A 150 14.80 13.90 -11.89
CA VAL A 150 15.46 13.21 -13.02
C VAL A 150 15.89 11.78 -12.66
N GLU A 151 16.38 11.57 -11.43
CA GLU A 151 16.76 10.24 -10.94
C GLU A 151 15.57 9.30 -10.81
N THR A 152 14.43 9.85 -10.43
CA THR A 152 13.18 9.10 -10.31
C THR A 152 12.68 8.67 -11.68
N GLU A 153 12.71 9.58 -12.66
CA GLU A 153 12.35 9.26 -14.04
C GLU A 153 13.27 8.18 -14.63
N GLN A 154 14.57 8.31 -14.42
CA GLN A 154 15.55 7.30 -14.84
C GLN A 154 15.29 5.94 -14.19
N PHE A 155 14.97 5.91 -12.90
CA PHE A 155 14.62 4.70 -12.18
C PHE A 155 13.40 4.00 -12.79
N VAL A 156 12.33 4.76 -13.04
CA VAL A 156 11.11 4.23 -13.66
C VAL A 156 11.38 3.74 -15.08
N GLN A 157 12.16 4.48 -15.87
CA GLN A 157 12.56 4.05 -17.22
C GLN A 157 13.35 2.74 -17.23
N VAL A 158 14.22 2.52 -16.24
CA VAL A 158 14.97 1.26 -16.13
C VAL A 158 14.02 0.11 -15.79
N ILE A 159 13.06 0.32 -14.88
CA ILE A 159 12.02 -0.68 -14.57
C ILE A 159 11.21 -1.02 -15.83
N GLN A 160 10.81 -0.02 -16.59
CA GLN A 160 9.99 -0.19 -17.79
C GLN A 160 10.68 -1.01 -18.90
N LYS A 161 12.01 -1.06 -18.95
CA LYS A 161 12.74 -1.91 -19.92
C LYS A 161 12.48 -3.41 -19.69
N THR A 162 12.26 -3.82 -18.45
CA THR A 162 12.01 -5.23 -18.09
C THR A 162 10.55 -5.51 -17.77
N HIS A 163 9.84 -4.51 -17.28
CA HIS A 163 8.43 -4.56 -16.84
C HIS A 163 7.64 -3.38 -17.45
N PRO A 164 7.32 -3.41 -18.76
CA PRO A 164 6.81 -2.24 -19.49
C PRO A 164 5.49 -1.67 -18.94
N TYR A 165 4.73 -2.46 -18.20
CA TYR A 165 3.45 -2.05 -17.63
C TYR A 165 3.60 -1.26 -16.31
N ILE A 166 4.74 -1.41 -15.60
CA ILE A 166 5.02 -0.62 -14.40
C ILE A 166 5.39 0.80 -14.80
N GLY A 167 4.65 1.78 -14.29
CA GLY A 167 4.82 3.19 -14.66
C GLY A 167 4.20 3.56 -16.00
N SER A 168 3.40 2.66 -16.61
CA SER A 168 2.59 2.98 -17.79
C SER A 168 1.32 3.73 -17.40
N ASP A 169 0.59 4.26 -18.40
CA ASP A 169 -0.71 4.93 -18.19
C ASP A 169 -1.73 4.05 -17.47
N LYS A 170 -1.62 2.72 -17.60
CA LYS A 170 -2.52 1.77 -16.95
C LYS A 170 -2.16 1.50 -15.49
N LEU A 171 -0.87 1.57 -15.15
CA LEU A 171 -0.36 1.33 -13.81
C LEU A 171 0.76 2.34 -13.49
N PRO A 172 0.40 3.61 -13.30
CA PRO A 172 1.37 4.67 -13.07
C PRO A 172 2.07 4.52 -11.72
N VAL A 173 3.34 4.96 -11.68
CA VAL A 173 4.04 5.23 -10.44
C VAL A 173 3.67 6.65 -10.01
N ILE A 174 2.89 6.77 -8.94
CA ILE A 174 2.35 8.05 -8.47
C ILE A 174 3.25 8.79 -7.48
N GLY A 175 4.30 8.15 -7.00
CA GLY A 175 5.27 8.81 -6.13
C GLY A 175 6.41 7.92 -5.67
N LEU A 176 7.52 8.57 -5.30
CA LEU A 176 8.63 7.99 -4.56
C LEU A 176 8.84 8.79 -3.28
N VAL A 177 8.59 8.16 -2.14
CA VAL A 177 8.82 8.78 -0.83
C VAL A 177 10.18 8.34 -0.31
N PRO A 178 11.14 9.26 -0.12
CA PRO A 178 12.47 8.91 0.32
C PRO A 178 12.48 8.33 1.74
N PHE A 179 13.51 7.56 2.05
CA PHE A 179 13.75 7.13 3.41
C PHE A 179 14.22 8.33 4.24
N SER A 180 13.45 8.70 5.26
CA SER A 180 13.83 9.73 6.23
C SER A 180 14.08 9.12 7.61
N LYS A 181 15.26 9.35 8.16
CA LYS A 181 15.59 8.96 9.55
C LYS A 181 14.73 9.70 10.57
N THR A 182 14.33 10.92 10.27
CA THR A 182 13.49 11.78 11.13
C THR A 182 12.05 11.28 11.22
N LEU A 183 11.55 10.62 10.16
CA LEU A 183 10.22 10.02 10.12
C LEU A 183 10.21 8.55 10.55
N SER A 184 11.38 7.94 10.74
CA SER A 184 11.48 6.60 11.27
C SER A 184 11.27 6.63 12.78
N VAL A 185 10.04 6.37 13.21
CA VAL A 185 9.75 6.18 14.64
C VAL A 185 10.57 4.99 15.15
N PRO A 186 11.35 5.15 16.24
CA PRO A 186 12.04 4.01 16.83
C PRO A 186 11.03 2.90 17.14
N ARG A 187 11.37 1.68 16.77
CA ARG A 187 10.62 0.51 17.25
C ARG A 187 10.91 0.41 18.75
N MET A 188 9.98 0.85 19.56
CA MET A 188 9.98 0.51 21.00
C MET A 188 9.52 -0.92 21.19
#